data_d67220406367769a5e3b1dd13d91b1ee
#
_entry.id   d67220406367769a5e3b1dd13d91b1ee
#
_cell.length_a   1.000
_cell.length_b   1.000
_cell.length_c   1.000
_cell.angle_alpha   90.00
_cell.angle_beta   90.00
_cell.angle_gamma   90.00
#
_symmetry.space_group_name_H-M   'P 1'
#
loop_
_entity.id
_entity.type
_entity.pdbx_description
1 polymer ?
#
loop_
_entity_poly.entity_id
_entity_poly.type
_entity_poly.pdbx_seq_one_letter_code
_entity_poly.pdbx_strand_id
1 'polypeptide(L)'
;RQMCIRDRFKVKSRRILMDVLTKEQRRKNMQNIRSKDTKIEILLRKALWSKGYRYRKNYKKLPGNPDIVLTKYKIAIFCDGEFFHGKDWGVLKPRLEKSNNSEFWISKISRNRERDDEINKRLLFEGWTVIRFWGNDIKKHTDECVRVVEETIFHQELTKEEFDDTIN
;
A
#
# COMPACT_ATOMS: atom_id res chain seq x y z
N ARG A 1 -12.11 3.78 12.49
CA ARG A 1 -12.35 2.47 11.85
C ARG A 1 -11.31 2.29 10.74
N GLN A 2 -10.41 1.32 10.92
CA GLN A 2 -9.37 1.01 9.96
C GLN A 2 -10.00 0.35 8.74
N MET A 3 -10.15 1.06 7.63
CA MET A 3 -10.49 0.44 6.34
C MET A 3 -9.20 -0.06 5.69
N CYS A 4 -8.80 -1.28 6.04
CA CYS A 4 -7.78 -2.00 5.31
C CYS A 4 -8.43 -2.57 4.04
N ILE A 5 -8.32 -1.85 2.91
CA ILE A 5 -8.95 -2.22 1.63
C ILE A 5 -8.19 -3.37 0.94
N ARG A 6 -7.21 -3.96 1.61
CA ARG A 6 -6.47 -5.13 1.16
C ARG A 6 -7.35 -6.33 0.78
N ASP A 7 -8.57 -6.40 1.33
CA ASP A 7 -9.45 -7.58 1.16
C ASP A 7 -10.51 -7.45 0.06
N ARG A 8 -10.65 -6.27 -0.56
CA ARG A 8 -11.71 -6.03 -1.56
C ARG A 8 -11.47 -6.75 -2.89
N PHE A 9 -10.21 -7.09 -3.21
CA PHE A 9 -9.83 -7.72 -4.48
C PHE A 9 -9.39 -9.18 -4.26
N LYS A 10 -10.34 -10.13 -4.29
CA LYS A 10 -10.03 -11.57 -4.39
C LYS A 10 -9.58 -11.90 -5.82
N VAL A 11 -8.28 -11.94 -6.06
CA VAL A 11 -7.72 -12.37 -7.34
C VAL A 11 -7.36 -13.86 -7.29
N LYS A 12 -7.88 -14.65 -8.25
CA LYS A 12 -7.47 -16.04 -8.47
C LYS A 12 -5.94 -16.13 -8.60
N SER A 13 -5.32 -16.94 -7.74
CA SER A 13 -3.89 -17.19 -7.68
C SER A 13 -3.37 -17.74 -9.03
N ARG A 14 -2.53 -16.96 -9.74
CA ARG A 14 -1.73 -17.48 -10.86
C ARG A 14 -0.56 -18.29 -10.31
N ARG A 15 -0.29 -19.43 -10.92
CA ARG A 15 0.90 -20.25 -10.65
C ARG A 15 2.15 -19.39 -10.73
N ILE A 16 2.87 -19.28 -9.61
CA ILE A 16 4.20 -18.65 -9.60
C ILE A 16 5.14 -19.70 -10.18
N LEU A 17 5.73 -19.39 -11.33
CA LEU A 17 6.81 -20.16 -11.93
C LEU A 17 7.97 -20.29 -10.93
N MET A 18 8.57 -21.48 -10.84
CA MET A 18 9.81 -21.69 -10.09
C MET A 18 10.84 -20.65 -10.51
N ASP A 19 11.58 -20.12 -9.52
CA ASP A 19 12.61 -19.13 -9.75
C ASP A 19 13.77 -19.71 -10.58
N VAL A 20 13.75 -19.43 -11.87
CA VAL A 20 14.75 -19.86 -12.86
C VAL A 20 15.92 -18.85 -12.98
N LEU A 21 15.95 -17.80 -12.17
CA LEU A 21 16.95 -16.74 -12.29
C LEU A 21 18.29 -17.15 -11.66
N THR A 22 19.39 -16.83 -12.33
CA THR A 22 20.74 -16.97 -11.77
C THR A 22 20.97 -15.97 -10.63
N LYS A 23 21.97 -16.22 -9.78
CA LYS A 23 22.34 -15.30 -8.68
C LYS A 23 22.65 -13.88 -9.20
N GLU A 24 23.31 -13.77 -10.35
CA GLU A 24 23.64 -12.49 -10.98
C GLU A 24 22.41 -11.77 -11.50
N GLN A 25 21.48 -12.46 -12.13
CA GLN A 25 20.22 -11.91 -12.60
C GLN A 25 19.38 -11.41 -11.42
N ARG A 26 19.31 -12.14 -10.31
CA ARG A 26 18.64 -11.69 -9.08
C ARG A 26 19.26 -10.43 -8.52
N ARG A 27 20.61 -10.40 -8.43
CA ARG A 27 21.34 -9.22 -7.94
C ARG A 27 21.05 -8.00 -8.80
N LYS A 28 21.10 -8.14 -10.13
CA LYS A 28 20.80 -7.07 -11.09
C LYS A 28 19.36 -6.60 -10.99
N ASN A 29 18.40 -7.52 -10.85
CA ASN A 29 16.99 -7.19 -10.66
C ASN A 29 16.77 -6.43 -9.36
N MET A 30 17.41 -6.86 -8.26
CA MET A 30 17.31 -6.16 -6.96
C MET A 30 17.92 -4.76 -7.00
N GLN A 31 19.04 -4.57 -7.72
CA GLN A 31 19.66 -3.25 -7.91
C GLN A 31 18.78 -2.30 -8.72
N ASN A 32 17.97 -2.82 -9.63
CA ASN A 32 17.07 -2.04 -10.48
C ASN A 32 15.73 -1.68 -9.81
N ILE A 33 15.45 -2.21 -8.60
CA ILE A 33 14.23 -1.86 -7.87
C ILE A 33 14.37 -0.45 -7.32
N ARG A 34 13.56 0.45 -7.86
CA ARG A 34 13.47 1.83 -7.36
C ARG A 34 12.71 1.86 -6.05
N SER A 35 13.24 2.59 -5.06
CA SER A 35 12.58 2.80 -3.77
C SER A 35 11.59 3.98 -3.78
N LYS A 36 11.54 4.75 -4.87
CA LYS A 36 10.70 5.95 -5.03
C LYS A 36 10.36 6.16 -6.50
N ASP A 37 9.26 6.86 -6.74
CA ASP A 37 8.78 7.18 -8.07
C ASP A 37 8.64 5.92 -8.94
N THR A 38 8.13 4.85 -8.33
CA THR A 38 7.82 3.60 -9.02
C THR A 38 6.68 3.82 -10.02
N LYS A 39 6.57 2.93 -11.00
CA LYS A 39 5.51 3.03 -12.03
C LYS A 39 4.10 3.05 -11.41
N ILE A 40 3.87 2.29 -10.34
CA ILE A 40 2.57 2.23 -9.67
C ILE A 40 2.24 3.54 -8.93
N GLU A 41 3.22 4.12 -8.22
CA GLU A 41 3.06 5.41 -7.56
C GLU A 41 2.76 6.52 -8.57
N ILE A 42 3.49 6.56 -9.69
CA ILE A 42 3.28 7.56 -10.75
C ILE A 42 1.89 7.40 -11.36
N LEU A 43 1.44 6.17 -11.62
CA LEU A 43 0.13 5.88 -12.19
C LEU A 43 -1.00 6.40 -11.28
N LEU A 44 -0.97 6.03 -10.00
CA LEU A 44 -1.97 6.46 -9.03
C LEU A 44 -1.94 7.99 -8.81
N ARG A 45 -0.74 8.59 -8.74
CA ARG A 45 -0.58 10.04 -8.61
C ARG A 45 -1.19 10.81 -9.78
N LYS A 46 -0.96 10.35 -11.02
CA LYS A 46 -1.56 10.97 -12.21
C LYS A 46 -3.07 10.88 -12.19
N ALA A 47 -3.63 9.74 -11.81
CA ALA A 47 -5.06 9.53 -11.73
C ALA A 47 -5.71 10.42 -10.64
N LEU A 48 -5.11 10.55 -9.47
CA LEU A 48 -5.58 11.46 -8.43
C LEU A 48 -5.48 12.93 -8.86
N TRP A 49 -4.38 13.30 -9.54
CA TRP A 49 -4.20 14.66 -10.02
C TRP A 49 -5.24 15.04 -11.08
N SER A 50 -5.56 14.14 -12.01
CA SER A 50 -6.60 14.37 -13.05
C SER A 50 -7.99 14.58 -12.47
N LYS A 51 -8.25 14.03 -11.27
CA LYS A 51 -9.48 14.24 -10.49
C LYS A 51 -9.45 15.51 -9.63
N GLY A 52 -8.40 16.32 -9.72
CA GLY A 52 -8.27 17.57 -9.00
C GLY A 52 -7.64 17.46 -7.61
N TYR A 53 -7.26 16.27 -7.16
CA TYR A 53 -6.63 16.11 -5.86
C TYR A 53 -5.19 16.61 -5.87
N ARG A 54 -4.83 17.37 -4.83
CA ARG A 54 -3.46 17.86 -4.61
C ARG A 54 -2.84 17.07 -3.47
N TYR A 55 -1.61 16.58 -3.70
CA TYR A 55 -0.92 15.68 -2.78
C TYR A 55 0.55 16.06 -2.59
N ARG A 56 1.14 15.54 -1.54
CA ARG A 56 2.58 15.50 -1.33
C ARG A 56 3.09 14.08 -1.57
N LYS A 57 4.23 13.95 -2.23
CA LYS A 57 4.86 12.66 -2.55
C LYS A 57 5.97 12.34 -1.57
N ASN A 58 6.15 11.05 -1.23
CA ASN A 58 7.23 10.54 -0.38
C ASN A 58 7.41 11.41 0.88
N TYR A 59 6.33 11.58 1.65
CA TYR A 59 6.26 12.61 2.68
C TYR A 59 6.95 12.16 3.98
N LYS A 60 8.21 12.61 4.16
CA LYS A 60 9.09 12.20 5.26
C LYS A 60 8.66 12.67 6.65
N LYS A 61 7.72 13.62 6.77
CA LYS A 61 7.25 14.12 8.06
C LYS A 61 6.27 13.17 8.75
N LEU A 62 5.78 12.17 8.03
CA LEU A 62 4.88 11.15 8.58
C LEU A 62 5.59 9.81 8.76
N PRO A 63 5.20 9.00 9.75
CA PRO A 63 5.69 7.65 9.95
C PRO A 63 5.57 6.82 8.66
N GLY A 64 6.60 6.04 8.35
CA GLY A 64 6.63 5.18 7.17
C GLY A 64 6.83 5.87 5.83
N ASN A 65 6.96 7.20 5.78
CA ASN A 65 7.13 7.99 4.56
C ASN A 65 6.10 7.64 3.46
N PRO A 66 4.80 7.90 3.66
CA PRO A 66 3.77 7.54 2.70
C PRO A 66 4.09 8.03 1.29
N ASP A 67 3.76 7.23 0.27
CA ASP A 67 4.05 7.52 -1.13
C ASP A 67 3.25 8.71 -1.65
N ILE A 68 2.00 8.85 -1.14
CA ILE A 68 1.07 9.92 -1.49
C ILE A 68 0.36 10.38 -0.22
N VAL A 69 0.33 11.69 0.03
CA VAL A 69 -0.37 12.26 1.19
C VAL A 69 -1.31 13.37 0.75
N LEU A 70 -2.58 13.20 1.00
CA LEU A 70 -3.62 14.20 0.83
C LEU A 70 -3.76 14.98 2.14
N THR A 71 -2.96 16.04 2.31
CA THR A 71 -2.85 16.77 3.58
C THR A 71 -4.17 17.46 3.98
N LYS A 72 -4.95 17.92 3.00
CA LYS A 72 -6.27 18.53 3.24
C LYS A 72 -7.22 17.59 3.97
N TYR A 73 -7.16 16.29 3.63
CA TYR A 73 -8.05 15.24 4.13
C TYR A 73 -7.40 14.34 5.19
N LYS A 74 -6.14 14.62 5.57
CA LYS A 74 -5.36 13.74 6.46
C LYS A 74 -5.38 12.26 6.00
N ILE A 75 -5.19 12.03 4.71
CA ILE A 75 -5.11 10.67 4.15
C ILE A 75 -3.67 10.38 3.74
N ALA A 76 -3.13 9.26 4.24
CA ALA A 76 -1.82 8.73 3.91
C ALA A 76 -2.00 7.46 3.07
N ILE A 77 -1.40 7.42 1.87
CA ILE A 77 -1.53 6.31 0.92
C ILE A 77 -0.18 5.66 0.71
N PHE A 78 -0.14 4.33 0.82
CA PHE A 78 1.01 3.48 0.52
C PHE A 78 0.73 2.61 -0.71
N CYS A 79 1.74 2.43 -1.55
CA CYS A 79 1.71 1.61 -2.75
C CYS A 79 2.59 0.38 -2.54
N ASP A 80 2.02 -0.68 -1.98
CA ASP A 80 2.75 -1.84 -1.50
C ASP A 80 3.03 -2.87 -2.61
N GLY A 81 4.28 -3.33 -2.70
CA GLY A 81 4.63 -4.47 -3.55
C GLY A 81 4.18 -5.79 -2.91
N GLU A 82 3.52 -6.66 -3.68
CA GLU A 82 2.88 -7.88 -3.20
C GLU A 82 3.83 -8.80 -2.43
N PHE A 83 5.03 -9.00 -2.95
CA PHE A 83 6.01 -9.91 -2.38
C PHE A 83 6.60 -9.38 -1.07
N PHE A 84 7.08 -8.14 -1.08
CA PHE A 84 7.81 -7.58 0.07
C PHE A 84 6.92 -7.25 1.26
N HIS A 85 5.64 -6.99 1.03
CA HIS A 85 4.65 -6.73 2.08
C HIS A 85 3.75 -7.94 2.38
N GLY A 86 4.06 -9.09 1.76
CA GLY A 86 3.46 -10.38 2.09
C GLY A 86 1.97 -10.47 1.76
N LYS A 87 1.58 -10.05 0.53
CA LYS A 87 0.22 -10.30 0.05
C LYS A 87 -0.08 -11.80 0.12
N ASP A 88 -1.26 -12.15 0.61
CA ASP A 88 -1.70 -13.54 0.82
C ASP A 88 -0.66 -14.36 1.63
N TRP A 89 -0.23 -13.83 2.78
CA TRP A 89 0.83 -14.41 3.59
C TRP A 89 0.62 -15.88 3.94
N GLY A 90 -0.63 -16.29 4.20
CA GLY A 90 -0.98 -17.69 4.44
C GLY A 90 -0.64 -18.63 3.29
N VAL A 91 -0.59 -18.11 2.05
CA VAL A 91 -0.21 -18.86 0.84
C VAL A 91 1.27 -18.67 0.51
N LEU A 92 1.79 -17.46 0.73
CA LEU A 92 3.18 -17.13 0.39
C LEU A 92 4.17 -17.82 1.34
N LYS A 93 3.93 -17.83 2.65
CA LYS A 93 4.83 -18.41 3.65
C LYS A 93 5.14 -19.89 3.41
N PRO A 94 4.16 -20.80 3.21
CA PRO A 94 4.44 -22.20 2.92
C PRO A 94 5.24 -22.44 1.62
N ARG A 95 5.13 -21.52 0.66
CA ARG A 95 5.93 -21.56 -0.57
C ARG A 95 7.38 -21.15 -0.33
N LEU A 96 7.58 -20.13 0.50
CA LEU A 96 8.91 -19.67 0.89
C LEU A 96 9.65 -20.73 1.71
N GLU A 97 8.96 -21.48 2.58
CA GLU A 97 9.53 -22.57 3.38
C GLU A 97 10.20 -23.65 2.51
N LYS A 98 9.73 -23.82 1.27
CA LYS A 98 10.30 -24.75 0.28
C LYS A 98 11.42 -24.14 -0.58
N SER A 99 11.81 -22.89 -0.35
CA SER A 99 12.83 -22.21 -1.15
C SER A 99 14.21 -22.23 -0.50
N ASN A 100 15.27 -22.08 -1.31
CA ASN A 100 16.66 -22.13 -0.84
C ASN A 100 17.07 -21.04 0.16
N ASN A 101 16.29 -19.96 0.31
CA ASN A 101 16.56 -18.86 1.24
C ASN A 101 15.33 -18.56 2.11
N SER A 102 14.65 -19.60 2.56
CA SER A 102 13.37 -19.53 3.27
C SER A 102 13.43 -18.64 4.52
N GLU A 103 14.38 -18.90 5.42
CA GLU A 103 14.53 -18.17 6.68
C GLU A 103 14.74 -16.67 6.46
N PHE A 104 15.60 -16.31 5.52
CA PHE A 104 15.86 -14.91 5.17
C PHE A 104 14.58 -14.20 4.71
N TRP A 105 13.86 -14.80 3.76
CA TRP A 105 12.66 -14.16 3.21
C TRP A 105 11.49 -14.14 4.19
N ILE A 106 11.29 -15.21 4.94
CA ILE A 106 10.24 -15.26 5.96
C ILE A 106 10.50 -14.20 7.03
N SER A 107 11.72 -14.14 7.58
CA SER A 107 12.09 -13.13 8.56
C SER A 107 11.96 -11.71 8.02
N LYS A 108 12.42 -11.46 6.79
CA LYS A 108 12.34 -10.12 6.18
C LYS A 108 10.90 -9.67 5.95
N ILE A 109 10.05 -10.54 5.41
CA ILE A 109 8.65 -10.19 5.12
C ILE A 109 7.86 -10.05 6.41
N SER A 110 8.04 -10.93 7.41
CA SER A 110 7.42 -10.80 8.72
C SER A 110 7.73 -9.46 9.37
N ARG A 111 9.00 -9.07 9.37
CA ARG A 111 9.46 -7.78 9.90
C ARG A 111 8.87 -6.58 9.14
N ASN A 112 8.73 -6.69 7.82
CA ASN A 112 8.07 -5.64 7.03
C ASN A 112 6.59 -5.50 7.42
N ARG A 113 5.89 -6.61 7.61
CA ARG A 113 4.47 -6.61 8.01
C ARG A 113 4.26 -6.02 9.41
N GLU A 114 5.09 -6.42 10.38
CA GLU A 114 5.06 -5.86 11.73
C GLU A 114 5.28 -4.34 11.69
N ARG A 115 6.29 -3.89 10.95
CA ARG A 115 6.55 -2.46 10.75
C ARG A 115 5.39 -1.74 10.08
N ASP A 116 4.75 -2.35 9.07
CA ASP A 116 3.56 -1.78 8.42
C ASP A 116 2.41 -1.59 9.41
N ASP A 117 2.17 -2.57 10.28
CA ASP A 117 1.13 -2.50 11.30
C ASP A 117 1.43 -1.44 12.36
N GLU A 118 2.68 -1.31 12.79
CA GLU A 118 3.12 -0.25 13.70
C GLU A 118 2.93 1.14 13.09
N ILE A 119 3.33 1.32 11.82
CA ILE A 119 3.15 2.57 11.08
C ILE A 119 1.66 2.92 10.97
N ASN A 120 0.83 1.94 10.64
CA ASN A 120 -0.62 2.13 10.54
C ASN A 120 -1.22 2.59 11.88
N LYS A 121 -0.88 1.91 12.98
CA LYS A 121 -1.35 2.27 14.33
C LYS A 121 -0.93 3.68 14.72
N ARG A 122 0.33 4.03 14.44
CA ARG A 122 0.87 5.35 14.75
C ARG A 122 0.18 6.46 13.95
N LEU A 123 0.01 6.27 12.64
CA LEU A 123 -0.69 7.24 11.80
C LEU A 123 -2.15 7.42 12.22
N LEU A 124 -2.84 6.33 12.57
CA LEU A 124 -4.22 6.39 13.08
C LEU A 124 -4.30 7.16 14.39
N PHE A 125 -3.36 6.92 15.30
CA PHE A 125 -3.28 7.66 16.57
C PHE A 125 -3.04 9.16 16.35
N GLU A 126 -2.26 9.53 15.33
CA GLU A 126 -2.01 10.92 14.91
C GLU A 126 -3.21 11.52 14.12
N GLY A 127 -4.32 10.80 13.99
CA GLY A 127 -5.54 11.25 13.31
C GLY A 127 -5.49 11.21 11.79
N TRP A 128 -4.61 10.36 11.23
CA TRP A 128 -4.52 10.11 9.79
C TRP A 128 -5.33 8.88 9.39
N THR A 129 -6.02 8.97 8.27
CA THR A 129 -6.59 7.78 7.61
C THR A 129 -5.52 7.13 6.73
N VAL A 130 -5.32 5.82 6.87
CA VAL A 130 -4.32 5.07 6.13
C VAL A 130 -4.99 4.22 5.08
N ILE A 131 -4.56 4.37 3.82
CA ILE A 131 -4.97 3.54 2.70
C ILE A 131 -3.74 2.83 2.15
N ARG A 132 -3.83 1.51 1.94
CA ARG A 132 -2.78 0.73 1.31
C ARG A 132 -3.33 0.01 0.09
N PHE A 133 -2.66 0.21 -1.05
CA PHE A 133 -3.00 -0.47 -2.30
C PHE A 133 -1.89 -1.42 -2.70
N TRP A 134 -2.26 -2.57 -3.21
CA TRP A 134 -1.32 -3.47 -3.86
C TRP A 134 -0.93 -2.97 -5.24
N GLY A 135 0.32 -3.14 -5.62
CA GLY A 135 0.84 -2.67 -6.91
C GLY A 135 0.08 -3.22 -8.12
N ASN A 136 -0.39 -4.49 -8.06
CA ASN A 136 -1.19 -5.07 -9.13
C ASN A 136 -2.61 -4.48 -9.20
N ASP A 137 -3.18 -4.12 -8.05
CA ASP A 137 -4.49 -3.49 -8.01
C ASP A 137 -4.41 -2.09 -8.61
N ILE A 138 -3.37 -1.32 -8.30
CA ILE A 138 -3.10 -0.02 -8.93
C ILE A 138 -2.96 -0.18 -10.46
N LYS A 139 -2.21 -1.18 -10.93
CA LYS A 139 -1.98 -1.38 -12.38
C LYS A 139 -3.23 -1.75 -13.16
N LYS A 140 -4.12 -2.56 -12.56
CA LYS A 140 -5.27 -3.15 -13.25
C LYS A 140 -6.56 -2.39 -13.00
N HIS A 141 -6.65 -1.73 -11.86
CA HIS A 141 -7.88 -1.14 -11.33
C HIS A 141 -7.60 0.26 -10.75
N THR A 142 -6.83 1.08 -11.48
CA THR A 142 -6.45 2.43 -11.05
C THR A 142 -7.67 3.27 -10.70
N ASP A 143 -8.73 3.20 -11.51
CA ASP A 143 -9.95 3.98 -11.30
C ASP A 143 -10.69 3.54 -10.02
N GLU A 144 -10.66 2.25 -9.70
CA GLU A 144 -11.23 1.74 -8.46
C GLU A 144 -10.42 2.19 -7.24
N CYS A 145 -9.08 2.22 -7.36
CA CYS A 145 -8.23 2.78 -6.31
C CYS A 145 -8.55 4.27 -6.06
N VAL A 146 -8.75 5.04 -7.12
CA VAL A 146 -9.15 6.46 -6.99
C VAL A 146 -10.53 6.56 -6.35
N ARG A 147 -11.50 5.75 -6.78
CA ARG A 147 -12.85 5.73 -6.18
C ARG A 147 -12.82 5.45 -4.68
N VAL A 148 -11.97 4.52 -4.23
CA VAL A 148 -11.78 4.25 -2.81
C VAL A 148 -11.30 5.49 -2.04
N VAL A 149 -10.40 6.27 -2.63
CA VAL A 149 -9.95 7.53 -2.03
C VAL A 149 -11.10 8.54 -1.97
N GLU A 150 -11.87 8.66 -3.05
CA GLU A 150 -13.06 9.54 -3.14
C GLU A 150 -14.13 9.15 -2.10
N GLU A 151 -14.45 7.86 -1.97
CA GLU A 151 -15.37 7.34 -0.96
C GLU A 151 -14.88 7.63 0.47
N THR A 152 -13.57 7.50 0.72
CA THR A 152 -12.97 7.79 2.02
C THR A 152 -13.12 9.27 2.37
N ILE A 153 -12.87 10.16 1.42
CA ILE A 153 -13.03 11.61 1.58
C ILE A 153 -14.50 11.93 1.89
N PHE A 154 -15.41 11.41 1.10
CA PHE A 154 -16.85 11.61 1.27
C PHE A 154 -17.33 11.19 2.67
N HIS A 155 -16.92 10.00 3.13
CA HIS A 155 -17.25 9.56 4.49
C HIS A 155 -16.68 10.46 5.59
N GLN A 156 -15.48 11.01 5.40
CA GLN A 156 -14.91 11.94 6.37
C GLN A 156 -15.67 13.28 6.41
N GLU A 157 -16.15 13.75 5.27
CA GLU A 157 -16.93 14.98 5.17
C GLU A 157 -18.29 14.81 5.84
N LEU A 158 -19.01 13.71 5.56
CA LEU A 158 -20.30 13.41 6.23
C LEU A 158 -20.17 13.34 7.75
N THR A 159 -19.12 12.65 8.24
CA THR A 159 -18.92 12.51 9.69
C THR A 159 -18.64 13.84 10.37
N LYS A 160 -18.03 14.80 9.68
CA LYS A 160 -17.80 16.15 10.22
C LYS A 160 -19.10 16.97 10.29
N GLU A 161 -19.94 16.88 9.25
CA GLU A 161 -21.24 17.58 9.24
C GLU A 161 -22.14 17.08 10.36
N GLU A 162 -22.22 15.74 10.59
CA GLU A 162 -22.99 15.16 11.70
C GLU A 162 -22.50 15.64 13.09
N PHE A 163 -21.21 15.87 13.27
CA PHE A 163 -20.66 16.37 14.53
C PHE A 163 -20.97 17.86 14.73
N ASP A 164 -20.88 18.68 13.68
CA ASP A 164 -21.16 20.11 13.75
C ASP A 164 -22.64 20.39 14.01
N ASP A 165 -23.55 19.56 13.47
CA ASP A 165 -25.00 19.66 13.71
C ASP A 165 -25.41 19.20 15.13
N THR A 166 -24.57 18.41 15.80
CA THR A 166 -24.87 17.91 17.17
C THR A 166 -24.43 18.89 18.27
N ILE A 167 -23.60 19.89 17.92
CA ILE A 167 -23.03 20.87 18.87
C ILE A 167 -23.78 22.21 18.83
N ASN A 168 -24.64 22.47 17.84
CA ASN A 168 -25.50 23.65 17.71
C ASN A 168 -26.94 23.36 18.15
#